data_64e29eb235e57e5f34207f06550e7c89
#
_entry.id   64e29eb235e57e5f34207f06550e7c89
#
_cell.length_a   1.000
_cell.length_b   1.000
_cell.length_c   1.000
_cell.angle_alpha   90.00
_cell.angle_beta   90.00
_cell.angle_gamma   90.00
#
_symmetry.space_group_name_H-M   'P 1'
#
loop_
_entity.id
_entity.type
_entity.pdbx_description
1 polymer ?
#
loop_
_entity_poly.entity_id
_entity_poly.type
_entity_poly.pdbx_seq_one_letter_code
_entity_poly.pdbx_strand_id
1 'polypeptide(L)'
;MKAQTMWVRECSGRVLSCSIFRPGGKKLLGKGHLISEEDIRLLEFEGLDQVWVTELEEGEVSEDDAVMAVAGEMGCGSMEIRLAPGGRANLLATEPVCVLVDDDLLRQINCTASIAIATVLNFSHAPHGQRIATVKSAPFVVAKDQLEAVHSILNERGPILQARPVRNPTVAVLYTDPVNGDRARQLSKV
;
A
#
# COMPACT_ATOMS: atom_id res chain seq x y z
N MET A 1 18.21 -9.31 9.51
CA MET A 1 18.73 -9.03 8.15
C MET A 1 20.19 -8.61 8.22
N LYS A 2 21.09 -9.32 7.57
CA LYS A 2 22.53 -8.95 7.47
C LYS A 2 22.84 -8.48 6.06
N ALA A 3 23.47 -7.32 5.93
CA ALA A 3 24.02 -6.87 4.66
C ALA A 3 25.42 -7.45 4.46
N GLN A 4 25.68 -8.02 3.29
CA GLN A 4 26.96 -8.58 2.92
C GLN A 4 27.34 -8.25 1.48
N THR A 5 28.63 -8.17 1.19
CA THR A 5 29.11 -8.07 -0.17
C THR A 5 29.11 -9.45 -0.81
N MET A 6 28.55 -9.57 -2.01
CA MET A 6 28.44 -10.83 -2.74
C MET A 6 28.83 -10.62 -4.20
N TRP A 7 29.40 -11.66 -4.83
CA TRP A 7 29.68 -11.63 -6.27
C TRP A 7 28.38 -11.54 -7.07
N VAL A 8 28.31 -10.69 -8.07
CA VAL A 8 27.11 -10.44 -8.89
C VAL A 8 26.50 -11.74 -9.40
N ARG A 9 27.32 -12.66 -9.90
CA ARG A 9 26.88 -13.99 -10.42
C ARG A 9 26.19 -14.90 -9.39
N GLU A 10 26.35 -14.59 -8.08
CA GLU A 10 25.79 -15.39 -6.99
C GLU A 10 24.59 -14.71 -6.32
N CYS A 11 24.18 -13.54 -6.84
CA CYS A 11 23.15 -12.68 -6.21
C CYS A 11 21.72 -12.98 -6.64
N SER A 12 21.48 -13.99 -7.49
CA SER A 12 20.12 -14.35 -7.91
C SER A 12 19.21 -14.61 -6.71
N GLY A 13 18.04 -13.96 -6.68
CA GLY A 13 17.09 -14.08 -5.57
C GLY A 13 17.47 -13.35 -4.28
N ARG A 14 18.55 -12.55 -4.27
CA ARG A 14 18.94 -11.71 -3.15
C ARG A 14 18.36 -10.30 -3.28
N VAL A 15 18.21 -9.63 -2.15
CA VAL A 15 17.69 -8.25 -2.11
C VAL A 15 18.85 -7.26 -2.06
N LEU A 16 18.81 -6.27 -2.94
CA LEU A 16 19.84 -5.23 -3.02
C LEU A 16 19.81 -4.30 -1.79
N SER A 17 20.91 -4.21 -1.04
CA SER A 17 21.00 -3.42 0.19
C SER A 17 21.11 -1.91 -0.05
N CYS A 18 21.59 -1.50 -1.23
CA CYS A 18 21.76 -0.10 -1.61
C CYS A 18 21.42 0.12 -3.08
N SER A 19 21.03 1.35 -3.44
CA SER A 19 20.79 1.70 -4.85
C SER A 19 22.11 1.76 -5.61
N ILE A 20 22.13 1.22 -6.82
CA ILE A 20 23.26 1.27 -7.74
C ILE A 20 23.00 2.35 -8.79
N PHE A 21 24.00 3.15 -9.06
CA PHE A 21 23.93 4.25 -10.02
C PHE A 21 25.03 4.10 -11.07
N ARG A 22 24.70 4.45 -12.32
CA ARG A 22 25.68 4.59 -13.39
C ARG A 22 26.58 5.82 -13.18
N PRO A 23 27.76 5.85 -13.78
CA PRO A 23 28.50 7.11 -13.94
C PRO A 23 27.58 8.16 -14.55
N GLY A 24 27.46 9.35 -13.90
CA GLY A 24 26.51 10.39 -14.30
C GLY A 24 25.20 10.42 -13.50
N GLY A 25 25.04 9.55 -12.49
CA GLY A 25 23.98 9.63 -11.46
C GLY A 25 22.64 9.02 -11.84
N LYS A 26 22.50 8.41 -13.02
CA LYS A 26 21.27 7.67 -13.39
C LYS A 26 21.19 6.38 -12.58
N LYS A 27 20.07 6.19 -11.88
CA LYS A 27 19.83 4.97 -11.12
C LYS A 27 19.75 3.76 -12.07
N LEU A 28 20.50 2.72 -11.76
CA LEU A 28 20.49 1.42 -12.45
C LEU A 28 19.49 0.48 -11.78
N LEU A 29 19.70 0.18 -10.49
CA LEU A 29 18.83 -0.63 -9.65
C LEU A 29 18.57 0.07 -8.32
N GLY A 30 17.39 -0.12 -7.76
CA GLY A 30 16.99 0.47 -6.50
C GLY A 30 17.35 -0.38 -5.29
N LYS A 31 17.60 0.23 -4.14
CA LYS A 31 17.63 -0.47 -2.85
C LYS A 31 16.30 -1.21 -2.64
N GLY A 32 16.34 -2.43 -2.10
CA GLY A 32 15.16 -3.29 -1.92
C GLY A 32 14.78 -4.10 -3.17
N HIS A 33 15.49 -3.93 -4.30
CA HIS A 33 15.24 -4.67 -5.51
C HIS A 33 15.66 -6.14 -5.37
N LEU A 34 14.76 -7.07 -5.72
CA LEU A 34 15.06 -8.49 -5.81
C LEU A 34 15.83 -8.75 -7.11
N ILE A 35 17.07 -9.22 -6.99
CA ILE A 35 17.97 -9.40 -8.13
C ILE A 35 17.53 -10.63 -8.92
N SER A 36 17.21 -10.42 -10.19
CA SER A 36 16.90 -11.46 -11.17
C SER A 36 18.13 -11.87 -12.00
N GLU A 37 18.00 -12.94 -12.77
CA GLU A 37 19.05 -13.35 -13.74
C GLU A 37 19.32 -12.27 -14.82
N GLU A 38 18.31 -11.47 -15.16
CA GLU A 38 18.48 -10.36 -16.11
C GLU A 38 19.28 -9.22 -15.46
N ASP A 39 19.04 -8.96 -14.19
CA ASP A 39 19.79 -7.94 -13.44
C ASP A 39 21.26 -8.34 -13.28
N ILE A 40 21.55 -9.63 -13.07
CA ILE A 40 22.93 -10.14 -13.02
C ILE A 40 23.66 -9.81 -14.32
N ARG A 41 23.06 -10.12 -15.48
CA ARG A 41 23.67 -9.80 -16.79
C ARG A 41 23.85 -8.30 -16.98
N LEU A 42 22.90 -7.50 -16.52
CA LEU A 42 22.98 -6.04 -16.56
C LEU A 42 24.13 -5.52 -15.69
N LEU A 43 24.26 -6.02 -14.45
CA LEU A 43 25.31 -5.62 -13.54
C LEU A 43 26.70 -6.01 -14.03
N GLU A 44 26.86 -7.21 -14.61
CA GLU A 44 28.09 -7.65 -15.24
C GLU A 44 28.44 -6.79 -16.47
N PHE A 45 27.44 -6.45 -17.30
CA PHE A 45 27.62 -5.56 -18.45
C PHE A 45 28.08 -4.15 -18.03
N GLU A 46 27.61 -3.65 -16.89
CA GLU A 46 28.04 -2.37 -16.28
C GLU A 46 29.40 -2.48 -15.56
N GLY A 47 30.04 -3.66 -15.58
CA GLY A 47 31.39 -3.88 -15.02
C GLY A 47 31.40 -4.00 -13.50
N LEU A 48 30.31 -4.39 -12.87
CA LEU A 48 30.22 -4.60 -11.44
C LEU A 48 30.51 -6.06 -11.10
N ASP A 49 31.54 -6.29 -10.31
CA ASP A 49 31.92 -7.65 -9.87
C ASP A 49 31.18 -8.05 -8.58
N GLN A 50 30.92 -7.08 -7.70
CA GLN A 50 30.33 -7.30 -6.39
C GLN A 50 29.28 -6.25 -6.08
N VAL A 51 28.25 -6.65 -5.35
CA VAL A 51 27.18 -5.77 -4.86
C VAL A 51 26.87 -6.05 -3.39
N TRP A 52 26.28 -5.07 -2.74
CA TRP A 52 25.77 -5.21 -1.38
C TRP A 52 24.36 -5.78 -1.42
N VAL A 53 24.19 -6.97 -0.87
CA VAL A 53 22.91 -7.67 -0.79
C VAL A 53 22.54 -7.95 0.66
N THR A 54 21.26 -8.17 0.87
CA THR A 54 20.72 -8.66 2.13
C THR A 54 20.02 -9.99 1.90
N GLU A 55 20.06 -10.85 2.89
CA GLU A 55 19.31 -12.08 2.94
C GLU A 55 18.29 -11.97 4.07
N LEU A 56 17.05 -12.44 3.79
CA LEU A 56 16.05 -12.60 4.83
C LEU A 56 16.50 -13.73 5.75
N GLU A 57 16.49 -13.47 7.06
CA GLU A 57 16.74 -14.49 8.07
C GLU A 57 15.44 -15.28 8.32
N GLU A 58 15.57 -16.44 8.95
CA GLU A 58 14.40 -17.22 9.37
C GLU A 58 13.51 -16.36 10.29
N GLY A 59 12.21 -16.30 10.02
CA GLY A 59 11.27 -15.45 10.76
C GLY A 59 11.16 -14.00 10.27
N GLU A 60 11.76 -13.67 9.14
CA GLU A 60 11.64 -12.36 8.49
C GLU A 60 10.81 -12.42 7.21
N VAL A 61 10.04 -11.36 6.95
CA VAL A 61 9.21 -11.16 5.75
C VAL A 61 9.66 -9.87 5.06
N SER A 62 9.73 -9.88 3.73
CA SER A 62 10.10 -8.68 2.95
C SER A 62 9.08 -7.56 3.16
N GLU A 63 9.51 -6.30 3.00
CA GLU A 63 8.63 -5.14 3.13
C GLU A 63 7.44 -5.20 2.15
N ASP A 64 7.67 -5.66 0.93
CA ASP A 64 6.64 -5.75 -0.10
C ASP A 64 5.62 -6.85 0.21
N ASP A 65 6.07 -8.04 0.64
CA ASP A 65 5.17 -9.13 1.03
C ASP A 65 4.36 -8.76 2.27
N ALA A 66 4.98 -8.12 3.26
CA ALA A 66 4.31 -7.70 4.48
C ALA A 66 3.19 -6.68 4.22
N VAL A 67 3.46 -5.64 3.40
CA VAL A 67 2.43 -4.63 3.09
C VAL A 67 1.32 -5.19 2.21
N MET A 68 1.62 -6.12 1.30
CA MET A 68 0.61 -6.79 0.48
C MET A 68 -0.29 -7.71 1.30
N ALA A 69 0.27 -8.46 2.25
CA ALA A 69 -0.48 -9.31 3.16
C ALA A 69 -1.47 -8.48 4.00
N VAL A 70 -0.98 -7.41 4.66
CA VAL A 70 -1.84 -6.53 5.45
C VAL A 70 -2.89 -5.82 4.59
N ALA A 71 -2.51 -5.31 3.40
CA ALA A 71 -3.43 -4.65 2.49
C ALA A 71 -4.57 -5.58 2.03
N GLY A 72 -4.27 -6.89 1.84
CA GLY A 72 -5.25 -7.90 1.45
C GLY A 72 -6.32 -8.17 2.50
N GLU A 73 -6.01 -7.99 3.77
CA GLU A 73 -6.91 -8.29 4.88
C GLU A 73 -7.59 -7.05 5.47
N MET A 74 -6.94 -5.89 5.40
CA MET A 74 -7.43 -4.68 6.04
C MET A 74 -8.64 -4.05 5.39
N GLY A 75 -8.98 -4.42 4.16
CA GLY A 75 -10.01 -3.77 3.39
C GLY A 75 -10.95 -4.72 2.67
N CYS A 76 -12.20 -4.29 2.47
CA CYS A 76 -13.19 -5.03 1.68
C CYS A 76 -14.06 -4.09 0.84
N GLY A 77 -14.74 -4.66 -0.18
CA GLY A 77 -15.61 -3.93 -1.08
C GLY A 77 -14.91 -3.52 -2.38
N SER A 78 -15.38 -2.42 -2.99
CA SER A 78 -14.97 -1.98 -4.33
C SER A 78 -13.60 -1.28 -4.31
N MET A 79 -12.53 -2.04 -4.16
CA MET A 79 -11.16 -1.55 -4.17
C MET A 79 -10.19 -2.53 -4.83
N GLU A 80 -9.07 -2.02 -5.30
CA GLU A 80 -7.93 -2.79 -5.78
C GLU A 80 -6.67 -2.41 -5.01
N ILE A 81 -5.74 -3.36 -4.91
CA ILE A 81 -4.45 -3.17 -4.24
C ILE A 81 -3.37 -3.04 -5.32
N ARG A 82 -2.53 -2.01 -5.20
CA ARG A 82 -1.36 -1.79 -6.06
C ARG A 82 -0.11 -1.66 -5.23
N LEU A 83 0.84 -2.57 -5.44
CA LEU A 83 2.17 -2.45 -4.87
C LEU A 83 2.89 -1.24 -5.48
N ALA A 84 3.61 -0.50 -4.64
CA ALA A 84 4.44 0.62 -5.05
C ALA A 84 5.84 0.48 -4.43
N PRO A 85 6.88 1.03 -5.07
CA PRO A 85 8.26 0.89 -4.58
C PRO A 85 8.46 1.32 -3.12
N GLY A 86 9.33 0.59 -2.42
CA GLY A 86 9.75 0.91 -1.06
C GLY A 86 8.73 0.49 0.00
N GLY A 87 8.30 -0.76 -0.04
CA GLY A 87 7.44 -1.36 0.99
C GLY A 87 6.12 -0.63 1.16
N ARG A 88 5.42 -0.39 0.05
CA ARG A 88 4.16 0.36 0.05
C ARG A 88 3.10 -0.33 -0.79
N ALA A 89 1.91 -0.53 -0.22
CA ALA A 89 0.71 -0.94 -0.94
C ALA A 89 -0.35 0.17 -0.88
N ASN A 90 -0.91 0.53 -2.03
CA ASN A 90 -1.97 1.50 -2.15
C ASN A 90 -3.29 0.79 -2.45
N LEU A 91 -4.37 1.18 -1.77
CA LEU A 91 -5.72 0.74 -2.02
C LEU A 91 -6.45 1.84 -2.80
N LEU A 92 -6.99 1.51 -3.96
CA LEU A 92 -7.66 2.45 -4.85
C LEU A 92 -9.12 2.03 -5.05
N ALA A 93 -10.03 2.98 -5.06
CA ALA A 93 -11.44 2.72 -5.36
C ALA A 93 -11.61 2.27 -6.82
N THR A 94 -12.33 1.16 -7.05
CA THR A 94 -12.62 0.63 -8.40
C THR A 94 -13.88 1.20 -9.04
N GLU A 95 -14.67 1.94 -8.26
CA GLU A 95 -15.86 2.69 -8.66
C GLU A 95 -16.09 3.81 -7.63
N PRO A 96 -17.06 4.73 -7.85
CA PRO A 96 -17.41 5.71 -6.81
C PRO A 96 -17.92 5.02 -5.54
N VAL A 97 -17.27 5.28 -4.41
CA VAL A 97 -17.54 4.64 -3.12
C VAL A 97 -17.70 5.65 -1.98
N CYS A 98 -18.43 5.24 -0.96
CA CYS A 98 -18.34 5.80 0.38
C CYS A 98 -17.37 4.92 1.20
N VAL A 99 -16.35 5.52 1.79
CA VAL A 99 -15.32 4.82 2.55
C VAL A 99 -15.68 4.86 4.03
N LEU A 100 -15.83 3.67 4.63
CA LEU A 100 -16.02 3.52 6.07
C LEU A 100 -14.69 3.05 6.68
N VAL A 101 -14.28 3.68 7.78
CA VAL A 101 -13.02 3.37 8.48
C VAL A 101 -13.32 3.08 9.94
N ASP A 102 -12.77 1.99 10.47
CA ASP A 102 -12.71 1.73 11.91
C ASP A 102 -11.46 2.44 12.47
N ASP A 103 -11.63 3.66 12.97
CA ASP A 103 -10.55 4.50 13.47
C ASP A 103 -9.84 3.90 14.70
N ASP A 104 -10.56 3.15 15.53
CA ASP A 104 -9.98 2.51 16.71
C ASP A 104 -9.10 1.32 16.32
N LEU A 105 -9.58 0.50 15.38
CA LEU A 105 -8.81 -0.61 14.84
C LEU A 105 -7.59 -0.11 14.06
N LEU A 106 -7.74 0.95 13.25
CA LEU A 106 -6.64 1.61 12.54
C LEU A 106 -5.55 2.07 13.53
N ARG A 107 -5.94 2.71 14.62
CA ARG A 107 -5.01 3.16 15.67
C ARG A 107 -4.33 1.98 16.35
N GLN A 108 -5.06 0.93 16.69
CA GLN A 108 -4.53 -0.29 17.30
C GLN A 108 -3.44 -0.92 16.40
N ILE A 109 -3.71 -1.11 15.10
CA ILE A 109 -2.74 -1.69 14.16
C ILE A 109 -1.51 -0.80 14.03
N ASN A 110 -1.67 0.51 13.87
CA ASN A 110 -0.56 1.46 13.76
C ASN A 110 0.34 1.50 15.01
N CYS A 111 -0.17 1.07 16.17
CA CYS A 111 0.62 0.95 17.41
C CYS A 111 1.23 -0.44 17.61
N THR A 112 0.82 -1.46 16.88
CA THR A 112 1.18 -2.86 17.14
C THR A 112 2.43 -3.31 16.39
N ALA A 113 2.63 -2.83 15.16
CA ALA A 113 3.68 -3.33 14.29
C ALA A 113 4.49 -2.20 13.63
N SER A 114 5.57 -2.60 12.95
CA SER A 114 6.39 -1.71 12.13
C SER A 114 5.73 -1.35 10.79
N ILE A 115 4.41 -1.39 10.74
CA ILE A 115 3.58 -1.08 9.57
C ILE A 115 2.73 0.15 9.91
N ALA A 116 2.75 1.14 9.02
CA ALA A 116 1.94 2.33 9.12
C ALA A 116 0.83 2.29 8.06
N ILE A 117 -0.40 2.54 8.48
CA ILE A 117 -1.58 2.62 7.63
C ILE A 117 -2.13 4.04 7.69
N ALA A 118 -2.29 4.67 6.53
CA ALA A 118 -2.96 5.95 6.37
C ALA A 118 -4.19 5.76 5.48
N THR A 119 -5.33 6.37 5.86
CA THR A 119 -6.59 6.29 5.12
C THR A 119 -7.15 7.68 4.84
N VAL A 120 -8.11 7.77 3.92
CA VAL A 120 -9.01 8.93 3.87
C VAL A 120 -9.87 8.98 5.14
N LEU A 121 -10.51 10.10 5.41
CA LEU A 121 -11.39 10.24 6.57
C LEU A 121 -12.58 9.28 6.46
N ASN A 122 -13.08 8.83 7.61
CA ASN A 122 -14.32 8.04 7.68
C ASN A 122 -15.48 8.79 6.99
N PHE A 123 -16.33 8.05 6.29
CA PHE A 123 -17.43 8.56 5.46
C PHE A 123 -17.01 9.44 4.27
N SER A 124 -15.74 9.40 3.84
CA SER A 124 -15.31 10.10 2.63
C SER A 124 -15.94 9.48 1.39
N HIS A 125 -16.34 10.32 0.43
CA HIS A 125 -16.59 9.91 -0.94
C HIS A 125 -15.25 9.80 -1.69
N ALA A 126 -15.06 8.70 -2.41
CA ALA A 126 -13.91 8.50 -3.27
C ALA A 126 -14.38 8.11 -4.69
N PRO A 127 -14.05 8.89 -5.74
CA PRO A 127 -14.31 8.51 -7.12
C PRO A 127 -13.42 7.35 -7.57
N HIS A 128 -13.77 6.72 -8.69
CA HIS A 128 -12.94 5.69 -9.32
C HIS A 128 -11.47 6.12 -9.45
N GLY A 129 -10.55 5.24 -9.10
CA GLY A 129 -9.10 5.46 -9.18
C GLY A 129 -8.51 6.30 -8.05
N GLN A 130 -9.34 6.85 -7.15
CA GLN A 130 -8.81 7.57 -5.99
C GLN A 130 -8.18 6.60 -5.00
N ARG A 131 -6.98 6.96 -4.52
CA ARG A 131 -6.33 6.27 -3.41
C ARG A 131 -7.09 6.54 -2.12
N ILE A 132 -7.55 5.47 -1.47
CA ILE A 132 -8.34 5.51 -0.22
C ILE A 132 -7.53 5.09 1.00
N ALA A 133 -6.47 4.30 0.79
CA ALA A 133 -5.53 3.95 1.85
C ALA A 133 -4.13 3.68 1.29
N THR A 134 -3.14 3.75 2.17
CA THR A 134 -1.77 3.32 1.92
C THR A 134 -1.27 2.55 3.13
N VAL A 135 -0.74 1.36 2.89
CA VAL A 135 0.02 0.57 3.86
C VAL A 135 1.49 0.76 3.57
N LYS A 136 2.30 1.03 4.57
CA LYS A 136 3.75 1.21 4.43
C LYS A 136 4.49 0.47 5.53
N SER A 137 5.51 -0.29 5.15
CA SER A 137 6.50 -0.83 6.09
C SER A 137 7.54 0.24 6.44
N ALA A 138 7.82 0.42 7.73
CA ALA A 138 8.90 1.31 8.17
C ALA A 138 10.28 0.69 7.92
N PRO A 139 10.55 -0.58 8.30
CA PRO A 139 11.78 -1.29 8.00
C PRO A 139 11.69 -2.00 6.63
N PHE A 140 12.83 -2.41 6.08
CA PHE A 140 12.92 -3.23 4.85
C PHE A 140 12.45 -4.68 5.07
N VAL A 141 12.35 -5.08 6.32
CA VAL A 141 11.99 -6.42 6.75
C VAL A 141 11.10 -6.32 7.97
N VAL A 142 10.00 -7.04 7.96
CA VAL A 142 9.07 -7.14 9.08
C VAL A 142 9.28 -8.50 9.75
N ALA A 143 9.35 -8.52 11.06
CA ALA A 143 9.39 -9.77 11.80
C ALA A 143 8.04 -10.50 11.65
N LYS A 144 8.09 -11.81 11.43
CA LYS A 144 6.91 -12.62 11.14
C LYS A 144 5.90 -12.62 12.30
N ASP A 145 6.38 -12.59 13.53
CA ASP A 145 5.54 -12.49 14.72
C ASP A 145 4.74 -11.18 14.79
N GLN A 146 5.35 -10.06 14.35
CA GLN A 146 4.64 -8.78 14.25
C GLN A 146 3.55 -8.82 13.18
N LEU A 147 3.81 -9.46 12.05
CA LEU A 147 2.82 -9.64 10.99
C LEU A 147 1.69 -10.56 11.45
N GLU A 148 2.01 -11.66 12.13
CA GLU A 148 1.03 -12.58 12.72
C GLU A 148 0.15 -11.90 13.78
N ALA A 149 0.70 -10.98 14.57
CA ALA A 149 -0.09 -10.17 15.51
C ALA A 149 -1.11 -9.28 14.79
N VAL A 150 -0.71 -8.63 13.67
CA VAL A 150 -1.63 -7.84 12.84
C VAL A 150 -2.72 -8.73 12.24
N HIS A 151 -2.36 -9.88 11.66
CA HIS A 151 -3.33 -10.85 11.13
C HIS A 151 -4.33 -11.32 12.19
N SER A 152 -3.87 -11.63 13.39
CA SER A 152 -4.75 -12.06 14.49
C SER A 152 -5.78 -10.99 14.84
N ILE A 153 -5.35 -9.72 14.92
CA ILE A 153 -6.23 -8.59 15.21
C ILE A 153 -7.26 -8.41 14.07
N LEU A 154 -6.84 -8.46 12.80
CA LEU A 154 -7.73 -8.32 11.64
C LEU A 154 -8.72 -9.47 11.52
N ASN A 155 -8.30 -10.70 11.81
CA ASN A 155 -9.17 -11.87 11.81
C ASN A 155 -10.23 -11.81 12.91
N GLU A 156 -9.89 -11.28 14.08
CA GLU A 156 -10.83 -11.14 15.20
C GLU A 156 -11.80 -9.97 15.03
N ARG A 157 -11.31 -8.83 14.58
CA ARG A 157 -12.06 -7.57 14.52
C ARG A 157 -12.71 -7.30 13.17
N GLY A 158 -12.22 -7.94 12.10
CA GLY A 158 -12.63 -7.69 10.72
C GLY A 158 -11.79 -6.58 10.03
N PRO A 159 -12.25 -6.13 8.84
CA PRO A 159 -11.48 -5.16 8.06
C PRO A 159 -11.54 -3.76 8.67
N ILE A 160 -10.40 -3.04 8.60
CA ILE A 160 -10.30 -1.62 8.99
C ILE A 160 -11.15 -0.74 8.07
N LEU A 161 -11.21 -1.10 6.78
CA LEU A 161 -11.72 -0.25 5.72
C LEU A 161 -12.74 -0.98 4.86
N GLN A 162 -13.90 -0.32 4.61
CA GLN A 162 -14.94 -0.82 3.72
C GLN A 162 -15.21 0.22 2.63
N ALA A 163 -15.02 -0.14 1.36
CA ALA A 163 -15.38 0.68 0.22
C ALA A 163 -16.75 0.26 -0.31
N ARG A 164 -17.80 1.00 0.07
CA ARG A 164 -19.20 0.72 -0.32
C ARG A 164 -19.58 1.49 -1.56
N PRO A 165 -20.03 0.83 -2.65
CA PRO A 165 -20.47 1.51 -3.87
C PRO A 165 -21.59 2.51 -3.59
N VAL A 166 -21.48 3.70 -4.19
CA VAL A 166 -22.55 4.70 -4.21
C VAL A 166 -23.45 4.39 -5.40
N ARG A 167 -24.62 3.85 -5.12
CA ARG A 167 -25.62 3.49 -6.18
C ARG A 167 -26.83 4.40 -6.08
N ASN A 168 -27.17 5.04 -7.20
CA ASN A 168 -28.39 5.83 -7.37
C ASN A 168 -28.76 6.67 -6.15
N PRO A 169 -27.94 7.69 -5.79
CA PRO A 169 -28.20 8.48 -4.59
C PRO A 169 -29.55 9.20 -4.74
N THR A 170 -30.46 9.00 -3.78
CA THR A 170 -31.61 9.83 -3.63
C THR A 170 -31.24 11.07 -2.87
N VAL A 171 -31.32 12.25 -3.47
CA VAL A 171 -31.02 13.51 -2.83
C VAL A 171 -32.32 14.11 -2.34
N ALA A 172 -32.49 14.25 -1.03
CA ALA A 172 -33.56 15.04 -0.42
C ALA A 172 -33.11 16.48 -0.26
N VAL A 173 -33.79 17.43 -0.88
CA VAL A 173 -33.48 18.85 -0.74
C VAL A 173 -34.52 19.48 0.20
N LEU A 174 -34.05 19.94 1.36
CA LEU A 174 -34.90 20.64 2.32
C LEU A 174 -34.74 22.15 2.14
N TYR A 175 -35.91 22.83 2.03
CA TYR A 175 -35.96 24.27 1.96
C TYR A 175 -36.56 24.84 3.24
N THR A 176 -35.89 25.83 3.83
CA THR A 176 -36.39 26.55 5.02
C THR A 176 -37.18 27.80 4.64
N ASP A 177 -37.00 28.30 3.42
CA ASP A 177 -37.70 29.50 2.91
C ASP A 177 -38.78 29.13 1.90
N PRO A 178 -39.84 29.95 1.78
CA PRO A 178 -40.86 29.76 0.75
C PRO A 178 -40.24 29.89 -0.65
N VAL A 179 -40.26 28.80 -1.42
CA VAL A 179 -39.70 28.73 -2.77
C VAL A 179 -40.81 29.02 -3.78
N ASN A 180 -40.63 30.02 -4.63
CA ASN A 180 -41.55 30.26 -5.75
C ASN A 180 -41.35 29.17 -6.81
N GLY A 181 -42.39 28.98 -7.67
CA GLY A 181 -42.45 27.89 -8.65
C GLY A 181 -41.26 27.83 -9.62
N ASP A 182 -40.64 28.98 -9.95
CA ASP A 182 -39.50 29.05 -10.86
C ASP A 182 -38.22 28.55 -10.20
N ARG A 183 -38.02 28.83 -8.93
CA ARG A 183 -36.87 28.32 -8.15
C ARG A 183 -36.97 26.83 -7.87
N ALA A 184 -38.18 26.34 -7.63
CA ALA A 184 -38.44 24.89 -7.50
C ALA A 184 -38.11 24.13 -8.80
N ARG A 185 -38.44 24.69 -10.00
CA ARG A 185 -38.08 24.11 -11.29
C ARG A 185 -36.58 24.11 -11.58
N GLN A 186 -35.84 25.12 -11.13
CA GLN A 186 -34.37 25.16 -11.29
C GLN A 186 -33.68 24.10 -10.43
N LEU A 187 -34.16 23.88 -9.22
CA LEU A 187 -33.60 22.92 -8.28
C LEU A 187 -33.95 21.46 -8.60
N SER A 188 -35.06 21.23 -9.32
CA SER A 188 -35.41 19.88 -9.82
C SER A 188 -34.59 19.40 -11.01
N LYS A 189 -33.62 20.22 -11.51
CA LYS A 189 -32.72 19.91 -12.64
C LYS A 189 -31.30 19.57 -12.19
N VAL A 190 -31.00 19.59 -10.89
CA VAL A 190 -29.75 19.16 -10.28
C VAL A 190 -29.87 17.70 -9.88
#